data_d5552f713d5a5d3378c53b4fb5a0dfa5
#
_entry.id   d5552f713d5a5d3378c53b4fb5a0dfa5
#
_cell.length_a   1.000
_cell.length_b   1.000
_cell.length_c   1.000
_cell.angle_alpha   90.00
_cell.angle_beta   90.00
_cell.angle_gamma   90.00
#
_symmetry.space_group_name_H-M   'P 1'
#
loop_
_entity.id
_entity.type
_entity.pdbx_description
1 polymer ?
#
loop_
_entity_poly.entity_id
_entity_poly.type
_entity_poly.pdbx_seq_one_letter_code
_entity_poly.pdbx_strand_id
1 'polypeptide(L)'
;MPRAGQRIKTRKPTATKPTGRPRQGLDDALAHNRLMRYMDEHFEWMLVTGYSADTIRARRVALRKFIGWADERGLADPREITKPMLERYQRWLFYYRKPEGKDAGAPLTIAMQYQYLAPLKTWFRWMSREHHILANPAADLDLPRQPKRLPRSVPSVQEVEAILAEAEPDNAQGLRDRALLETLYATGLRRMELAGTAVYDVDLTRGVLWVRHGKGNRERVVPLGERAMAWLDKYLTEARPELLAGDTSALFVNDYGEPAHADFISGKVKRYMEFAGVEKVGSAHLLRHACATHMLEGGADIRFIQEMLGHANIETTEIYTHVAIDKLIAVHASTHPSRLQRRRGDQTAPVRGPSLDEARQALLQAIADEGEGEGDDEAPSVR
;
A
#
# COMPACT_ATOMS: atom_id res chain seq x y z
N MET A 1 -56.52 15.12 3.63
CA MET A 1 -55.96 15.15 2.26
C MET A 1 -54.52 14.73 2.31
N PRO A 2 -54.14 13.57 1.78
CA PRO A 2 -52.76 13.10 1.78
C PRO A 2 -51.99 13.68 0.58
N ARG A 3 -50.76 14.12 0.81
CA ARG A 3 -49.85 14.64 -0.20
C ARG A 3 -49.27 13.50 -1.06
N ALA A 4 -49.25 13.78 -2.34
CA ALA A 4 -48.89 12.89 -3.44
C ALA A 4 -47.43 12.34 -3.34
N GLY A 5 -47.27 11.07 -3.76
CA GLY A 5 -46.05 10.32 -3.76
C GLY A 5 -44.97 10.89 -4.69
N GLN A 6 -43.75 10.94 -4.18
CA GLN A 6 -42.55 11.06 -4.98
C GLN A 6 -42.22 9.69 -5.60
N ARG A 7 -42.27 9.62 -6.93
CA ARG A 7 -41.82 8.47 -7.72
C ARG A 7 -40.30 8.29 -7.55
N ILE A 8 -39.90 7.21 -6.92
CA ILE A 8 -38.53 6.72 -6.93
C ILE A 8 -38.18 6.35 -8.38
N LYS A 9 -37.30 7.13 -8.99
CA LYS A 9 -36.69 6.76 -10.29
C LYS A 9 -35.75 5.59 -10.07
N THR A 10 -36.21 4.39 -10.37
CA THR A 10 -35.35 3.21 -10.51
C THR A 10 -34.36 3.44 -11.65
N ARG A 11 -33.09 3.65 -11.29
CA ARG A 11 -31.99 3.72 -12.24
C ARG A 11 -31.76 2.31 -12.81
N LYS A 12 -31.95 2.16 -14.14
CA LYS A 12 -31.61 0.91 -14.85
C LYS A 12 -30.15 0.54 -14.55
N PRO A 13 -29.84 -0.75 -14.31
CA PRO A 13 -28.48 -1.19 -14.14
C PRO A 13 -27.70 -0.87 -15.44
N THR A 14 -26.73 0.01 -15.34
CA THR A 14 -25.73 0.21 -16.40
C THR A 14 -24.91 -1.07 -16.50
N ALA A 15 -25.00 -1.75 -17.63
CA ALA A 15 -24.19 -2.90 -17.95
C ALA A 15 -22.72 -2.54 -17.73
N THR A 16 -22.09 -3.21 -16.76
CA THR A 16 -20.67 -3.13 -16.48
C THR A 16 -19.92 -3.62 -17.71
N LYS A 17 -19.18 -2.74 -18.36
CA LYS A 17 -18.20 -3.15 -19.37
C LYS A 17 -17.21 -4.09 -18.68
N PRO A 18 -16.88 -5.26 -19.26
CA PRO A 18 -15.91 -6.16 -18.69
C PRO A 18 -14.58 -5.42 -18.59
N THR A 19 -14.10 -5.24 -17.37
CA THR A 19 -12.78 -4.71 -17.06
C THR A 19 -11.74 -5.72 -17.49
N GLY A 20 -10.86 -5.32 -18.40
CA GLY A 20 -9.64 -6.04 -18.69
C GLY A 20 -9.70 -7.02 -19.85
N ARG A 21 -9.57 -6.50 -21.08
CA ARG A 21 -8.92 -7.30 -22.13
C ARG A 21 -7.52 -7.66 -21.65
N PRO A 22 -7.09 -8.93 -21.75
CA PRO A 22 -5.72 -9.31 -21.45
C PRO A 22 -4.77 -8.48 -22.33
N ARG A 23 -3.72 -7.92 -21.72
CA ARG A 23 -2.66 -7.15 -22.40
C ARG A 23 -1.76 -8.02 -23.30
N GLN A 24 -2.31 -8.98 -24.02
CA GLN A 24 -1.61 -9.86 -24.94
C GLN A 24 -0.99 -9.10 -26.11
N GLY A 25 -1.62 -8.03 -26.60
CA GLY A 25 -1.19 -7.37 -27.84
C GLY A 25 0.20 -6.71 -27.80
N LEU A 26 0.70 -6.25 -26.65
CA LEU A 26 2.03 -5.62 -26.57
C LEU A 26 3.16 -6.66 -26.44
N ASP A 27 2.90 -7.77 -25.75
CA ASP A 27 3.86 -8.88 -25.65
C ASP A 27 4.00 -9.59 -26.99
N ASP A 28 2.90 -9.79 -27.72
CA ASP A 28 2.92 -10.37 -29.05
C ASP A 28 3.70 -9.49 -30.04
N ALA A 29 3.55 -8.16 -29.93
CA ALA A 29 4.28 -7.20 -30.77
C ALA A 29 5.80 -7.22 -30.53
N LEU A 30 6.24 -7.48 -29.29
CA LEU A 30 7.66 -7.52 -28.91
C LEU A 30 8.23 -8.95 -28.86
N ALA A 31 7.44 -9.98 -29.14
CA ALA A 31 7.86 -11.38 -29.04
C ALA A 31 9.08 -11.73 -29.92
N HIS A 32 9.29 -10.97 -31.01
CA HIS A 32 10.44 -11.12 -31.90
C HIS A 32 11.74 -10.61 -31.30
N ASN A 33 11.68 -9.73 -30.26
CA ASN A 33 12.84 -9.14 -29.61
C ASN A 33 13.44 -10.11 -28.58
N ARG A 34 14.70 -10.47 -28.73
CA ARG A 34 15.37 -11.43 -27.83
C ARG A 34 15.41 -10.97 -26.38
N LEU A 35 15.35 -9.66 -26.12
CA LEU A 35 15.27 -9.11 -24.76
C LEU A 35 14.04 -9.60 -23.98
N MET A 36 12.92 -9.90 -24.67
CA MET A 36 11.72 -10.46 -24.04
C MET A 36 12.02 -11.83 -23.40
N ARG A 37 12.71 -12.70 -24.11
CA ARG A 37 13.12 -14.01 -23.59
C ARG A 37 13.95 -13.88 -22.32
N TYR A 38 14.98 -13.01 -22.32
CA TYR A 38 15.81 -12.79 -21.13
C TYR A 38 15.02 -12.14 -19.97
N MET A 39 14.02 -11.35 -20.28
CA MET A 39 13.11 -10.82 -19.27
C MET A 39 12.29 -11.94 -18.62
N ASP A 40 11.75 -12.87 -19.38
CA ASP A 40 10.94 -13.97 -18.84
C ASP A 40 11.81 -14.95 -18.05
N GLU A 41 13.03 -15.30 -18.51
CA GLU A 41 14.00 -16.09 -17.76
C GLU A 41 14.36 -15.42 -16.42
N HIS A 42 14.53 -14.09 -16.41
CA HIS A 42 14.79 -13.33 -15.18
C HIS A 42 13.60 -13.40 -14.22
N PHE A 43 12.37 -13.30 -14.70
CA PHE A 43 11.18 -13.37 -13.84
C PHE A 43 10.93 -14.77 -13.30
N GLU A 44 11.24 -15.81 -14.07
CA GLU A 44 11.24 -17.19 -13.57
C GLU A 44 12.26 -17.35 -12.44
N TRP A 45 13.50 -16.87 -12.64
CA TRP A 45 14.50 -16.84 -11.58
C TRP A 45 14.03 -16.07 -10.34
N MET A 46 13.40 -14.89 -10.52
CA MET A 46 12.86 -14.13 -9.40
C MET A 46 11.78 -14.91 -8.65
N LEU A 47 10.88 -15.61 -9.36
CA LEU A 47 9.83 -16.42 -8.76
C LEU A 47 10.42 -17.56 -7.92
N VAL A 48 11.39 -18.30 -8.47
CA VAL A 48 12.09 -19.40 -7.79
C VAL A 48 12.86 -18.90 -6.56
N THR A 49 13.41 -17.69 -6.61
CA THR A 49 14.13 -17.07 -5.49
C THR A 49 13.25 -16.35 -4.48
N GLY A 50 11.91 -16.46 -4.61
CA GLY A 50 10.96 -16.00 -3.59
C GLY A 50 10.56 -14.53 -3.67
N TYR A 51 10.77 -13.85 -4.81
CA TYR A 51 10.23 -12.50 -5.01
C TYR A 51 8.69 -12.53 -5.12
N SER A 52 8.02 -11.53 -4.56
CA SER A 52 6.56 -11.43 -4.64
C SER A 52 6.08 -11.21 -6.08
N ALA A 53 4.87 -11.72 -6.38
CA ALA A 53 4.23 -11.54 -7.68
C ALA A 53 4.05 -10.05 -8.04
N ASP A 54 3.80 -9.18 -7.06
CA ASP A 54 3.65 -7.74 -7.27
C ASP A 54 4.98 -7.07 -7.64
N THR A 55 6.09 -7.48 -7.00
CA THR A 55 7.43 -7.03 -7.40
C THR A 55 7.75 -7.44 -8.83
N ILE A 56 7.43 -8.68 -9.21
CA ILE A 56 7.62 -9.17 -10.58
C ILE A 56 6.75 -8.37 -11.56
N ARG A 57 5.48 -8.11 -11.21
CA ARG A 57 4.55 -7.33 -12.04
C ARG A 57 5.06 -5.91 -12.27
N ALA A 58 5.49 -5.21 -11.21
CA ALA A 58 6.03 -3.85 -11.31
C ALA A 58 7.30 -3.80 -12.17
N ARG A 59 8.23 -4.75 -11.96
CA ARG A 59 9.46 -4.82 -12.77
C ARG A 59 9.17 -5.18 -14.23
N ARG A 60 8.16 -6.00 -14.50
CA ARG A 60 7.73 -6.35 -15.86
C ARG A 60 7.31 -5.11 -16.64
N VAL A 61 6.52 -4.21 -16.02
CA VAL A 61 6.12 -2.93 -16.64
C VAL A 61 7.34 -2.09 -17.00
N ALA A 62 8.33 -2.00 -16.10
CA ALA A 62 9.53 -1.22 -16.33
C ALA A 62 10.40 -1.80 -17.46
N LEU A 63 10.65 -3.11 -17.45
CA LEU A 63 11.48 -3.77 -18.46
C LEU A 63 10.81 -3.76 -19.83
N ARG A 64 9.49 -3.97 -19.93
CA ARG A 64 8.75 -3.85 -21.20
C ARG A 64 8.86 -2.45 -21.80
N LYS A 65 8.79 -1.40 -20.99
CA LYS A 65 8.95 -0.04 -21.48
C LYS A 65 10.35 0.18 -22.07
N PHE A 66 11.38 -0.38 -21.42
CA PHE A 66 12.74 -0.35 -21.97
C PHE A 66 12.86 -1.18 -23.25
N ILE A 67 12.30 -2.38 -23.29
CA ILE A 67 12.36 -3.26 -24.47
C ILE A 67 11.66 -2.60 -25.67
N GLY A 68 10.49 -1.98 -25.47
CA GLY A 68 9.82 -1.23 -26.52
C GLY A 68 10.66 -0.07 -27.06
N TRP A 69 11.31 0.69 -26.18
CA TRP A 69 12.23 1.74 -26.57
C TRP A 69 13.47 1.20 -27.33
N ALA A 70 13.98 0.04 -26.95
CA ALA A 70 15.11 -0.63 -27.59
C ALA A 70 14.72 -1.16 -28.98
N ASP A 71 13.55 -1.78 -29.09
CA ASP A 71 13.00 -2.35 -30.31
C ASP A 71 12.81 -1.29 -31.41
N GLU A 72 12.24 -0.13 -31.07
CA GLU A 72 12.13 1.03 -31.98
C GLU A 72 13.49 1.48 -32.55
N ARG A 73 14.62 1.03 -31.98
CA ARG A 73 15.99 1.39 -32.36
C ARG A 73 16.78 0.22 -32.91
N GLY A 74 16.09 -0.91 -33.20
CA GLY A 74 16.69 -2.12 -33.73
C GLY A 74 17.60 -2.86 -32.74
N LEU A 75 17.50 -2.59 -31.43
CA LEU A 75 18.30 -3.23 -30.39
C LEU A 75 17.55 -4.47 -29.89
N ALA A 76 17.99 -5.65 -30.25
CA ALA A 76 17.33 -6.90 -29.93
C ALA A 76 18.20 -7.87 -29.11
N ASP A 77 19.49 -7.66 -29.05
CA ASP A 77 20.43 -8.53 -28.31
C ASP A 77 20.97 -7.78 -27.08
N PRO A 78 20.91 -8.36 -25.87
CA PRO A 78 21.44 -7.70 -24.67
C PRO A 78 22.94 -7.39 -24.74
N ARG A 79 23.69 -8.09 -25.58
CA ARG A 79 25.14 -7.86 -25.80
C ARG A 79 25.43 -6.57 -26.55
N GLU A 80 24.44 -6.03 -27.27
CA GLU A 80 24.55 -4.76 -27.99
C GLU A 80 24.30 -3.55 -27.08
N ILE A 81 23.68 -3.78 -25.91
CA ILE A 81 23.30 -2.70 -24.98
C ILE A 81 24.55 -2.21 -24.24
N THR A 82 24.83 -0.92 -24.40
CA THR A 82 25.97 -0.25 -23.77
C THR A 82 25.49 0.81 -22.76
N LYS A 83 26.39 1.26 -21.87
CA LYS A 83 26.10 2.36 -20.92
C LYS A 83 25.58 3.61 -21.61
N PRO A 84 26.19 4.12 -22.72
CA PRO A 84 25.63 5.29 -23.43
C PRO A 84 24.19 5.11 -23.93
N MET A 85 23.79 3.87 -24.30
CA MET A 85 22.40 3.59 -24.70
C MET A 85 21.45 3.68 -23.48
N LEU A 86 21.84 3.17 -22.34
CA LEU A 86 21.07 3.29 -21.10
C LEU A 86 20.94 4.76 -20.66
N GLU A 87 21.98 5.55 -20.80
CA GLU A 87 21.94 7.02 -20.54
C GLU A 87 21.02 7.75 -21.55
N ARG A 88 20.95 7.27 -22.81
CA ARG A 88 19.98 7.78 -23.79
C ARG A 88 18.54 7.43 -23.42
N TYR A 89 18.32 6.20 -22.92
CA TYR A 89 17.01 5.79 -22.40
C TYR A 89 16.61 6.63 -21.19
N GLN A 90 17.52 6.87 -20.26
CA GLN A 90 17.30 7.77 -19.10
C GLN A 90 16.90 9.19 -19.54
N ARG A 91 17.61 9.76 -20.51
CA ARG A 91 17.24 11.06 -21.10
C ARG A 91 15.89 11.02 -21.79
N TRP A 92 15.57 9.92 -22.50
CA TRP A 92 14.27 9.73 -23.11
C TRP A 92 13.16 9.69 -22.06
N LEU A 93 13.34 9.00 -20.94
CA LEU A 93 12.37 8.99 -19.83
C LEU A 93 12.15 10.39 -19.24
N PHE A 94 13.19 11.21 -19.15
CA PHE A 94 13.07 12.59 -18.67
C PHE A 94 12.19 13.45 -19.58
N TYR A 95 12.32 13.31 -20.90
CA TYR A 95 11.51 14.06 -21.88
C TYR A 95 10.19 13.37 -22.20
N TYR A 96 9.99 12.14 -21.74
CA TYR A 96 8.75 11.40 -22.00
C TYR A 96 7.55 12.12 -21.41
N ARG A 97 6.45 12.15 -22.17
CA ARG A 97 5.17 12.70 -21.74
C ARG A 97 4.16 11.56 -21.71
N LYS A 98 3.36 11.52 -20.65
CA LYS A 98 2.29 10.51 -20.51
C LYS A 98 1.31 10.66 -21.70
N PRO A 99 1.05 9.60 -22.47
CA PRO A 99 0.21 9.73 -23.68
C PRO A 99 -1.27 9.90 -23.32
N GLU A 100 -1.71 9.30 -22.21
CA GLU A 100 -3.13 9.18 -21.82
C GLU A 100 -3.32 9.27 -20.31
N GLY A 101 -4.60 9.44 -19.88
CA GLY A 101 -5.02 9.45 -18.50
C GLY A 101 -5.20 10.86 -17.92
N LYS A 102 -5.49 10.93 -16.62
CA LYS A 102 -5.75 12.20 -15.92
C LYS A 102 -4.59 13.23 -16.05
N ASP A 103 -3.36 12.72 -16.17
CA ASP A 103 -2.15 13.53 -16.31
C ASP A 103 -1.54 13.46 -17.72
N ALA A 104 -2.36 13.30 -18.76
CA ALA A 104 -1.88 13.30 -20.15
C ALA A 104 -1.05 14.57 -20.44
N GLY A 105 0.07 14.40 -21.14
CA GLY A 105 1.02 15.49 -21.43
C GLY A 105 1.98 15.83 -20.27
N ALA A 106 1.75 15.36 -19.05
CA ALA A 106 2.66 15.58 -17.92
C ALA A 106 3.98 14.78 -18.06
N PRO A 107 5.11 15.30 -17.57
CA PRO A 107 6.36 14.54 -17.50
C PRO A 107 6.28 13.44 -16.44
N LEU A 108 7.17 12.44 -16.56
CA LEU A 108 7.36 11.47 -15.49
C LEU A 108 8.00 12.17 -14.27
N THR A 109 7.49 11.86 -13.07
CA THR A 109 8.13 12.29 -11.83
C THR A 109 9.51 11.64 -11.67
N ILE A 110 10.38 12.22 -10.83
CA ILE A 110 11.70 11.63 -10.53
C ILE A 110 11.54 10.21 -9.96
N ALA A 111 10.57 9.99 -9.07
CA ALA A 111 10.26 8.68 -8.51
C ALA A 111 9.86 7.67 -9.60
N MET A 112 8.99 8.06 -10.56
CA MET A 112 8.63 7.19 -11.68
C MET A 112 9.83 6.89 -12.58
N GLN A 113 10.70 7.87 -12.85
CA GLN A 113 11.92 7.61 -13.62
C GLN A 113 12.83 6.60 -12.90
N TYR A 114 12.97 6.73 -11.58
CA TYR A 114 13.70 5.78 -10.74
C TYR A 114 13.10 4.36 -10.85
N GLN A 115 11.76 4.24 -10.74
CA GLN A 115 11.04 2.96 -10.86
C GLN A 115 11.23 2.28 -12.24
N TYR A 116 11.44 3.05 -13.30
CA TYR A 116 11.77 2.47 -14.61
C TYR A 116 13.25 2.08 -14.75
N LEU A 117 14.18 2.78 -14.07
CA LEU A 117 15.61 2.57 -14.23
C LEU A 117 16.18 1.54 -13.24
N ALA A 118 15.71 1.51 -11.99
CA ALA A 118 16.22 0.61 -10.97
C ALA A 118 16.08 -0.89 -11.36
N PRO A 119 14.95 -1.35 -11.95
CA PRO A 119 14.83 -2.73 -12.44
C PRO A 119 15.86 -3.08 -13.52
N LEU A 120 16.28 -2.14 -14.37
CA LEU A 120 17.30 -2.38 -15.39
C LEU A 120 18.66 -2.72 -14.74
N LYS A 121 19.05 -1.99 -13.67
CA LYS A 121 20.30 -2.31 -12.96
C LYS A 121 20.30 -3.75 -12.41
N THR A 122 19.18 -4.18 -11.85
CA THR A 122 19.04 -5.55 -11.30
C THR A 122 19.02 -6.60 -12.42
N TRP A 123 18.35 -6.31 -13.52
CA TRP A 123 18.24 -7.21 -14.67
C TRP A 123 19.60 -7.41 -15.37
N PHE A 124 20.30 -6.32 -15.71
CA PHE A 124 21.64 -6.43 -16.33
C PHE A 124 22.68 -7.04 -15.40
N ARG A 125 22.58 -6.82 -14.08
CA ARG A 125 23.42 -7.52 -13.08
C ARG A 125 23.14 -9.02 -13.11
N TRP A 126 21.89 -9.43 -13.18
CA TRP A 126 21.49 -10.82 -13.31
C TRP A 126 22.02 -11.43 -14.61
N MET A 127 21.82 -10.77 -15.75
CA MET A 127 22.35 -11.25 -17.05
C MET A 127 23.88 -11.42 -17.06
N SER A 128 24.61 -10.51 -16.41
CA SER A 128 26.08 -10.63 -16.30
C SER A 128 26.49 -11.80 -15.39
N ARG A 129 25.75 -12.01 -14.31
CA ARG A 129 26.02 -13.14 -13.37
C ARG A 129 25.70 -14.50 -14.00
N GLU A 130 24.65 -14.58 -14.80
CA GLU A 130 24.27 -15.80 -15.54
C GLU A 130 25.03 -15.96 -16.89
N HIS A 131 26.06 -15.14 -17.12
CA HIS A 131 26.90 -15.17 -18.32
C HIS A 131 26.18 -14.94 -19.66
N HIS A 132 24.99 -14.33 -19.67
CA HIS A 132 24.31 -13.93 -20.90
C HIS A 132 25.00 -12.75 -21.58
N ILE A 133 25.70 -11.90 -20.80
CA ILE A 133 26.53 -10.78 -21.25
C ILE A 133 27.87 -10.80 -20.53
N LEU A 134 28.93 -10.30 -21.20
CA LEU A 134 30.27 -10.29 -20.63
C LEU A 134 30.47 -9.27 -19.51
N ALA A 135 29.84 -8.12 -19.63
CA ALA A 135 29.94 -7.05 -18.64
C ALA A 135 28.56 -6.39 -18.41
N ASN A 136 28.33 -5.90 -17.20
CA ASN A 136 27.07 -5.22 -16.85
C ASN A 136 27.10 -3.77 -17.34
N PRO A 137 26.34 -3.38 -18.39
CA PRO A 137 26.33 -2.01 -18.91
C PRO A 137 25.64 -1.01 -17.97
N ALA A 138 24.88 -1.51 -16.99
CA ALA A 138 24.18 -0.69 -16.01
C ALA A 138 24.92 -0.53 -14.67
N ALA A 139 26.16 -1.09 -14.55
CA ALA A 139 26.92 -1.02 -13.29
C ALA A 139 27.06 0.42 -12.80
N ASP A 140 27.55 1.30 -13.66
CA ASP A 140 27.81 2.71 -13.38
C ASP A 140 26.70 3.67 -13.90
N LEU A 141 25.48 3.14 -14.06
CA LEU A 141 24.33 3.99 -14.39
C LEU A 141 23.89 4.76 -13.17
N ASP A 142 23.97 6.11 -13.23
CA ASP A 142 23.48 6.99 -12.18
C ASP A 142 21.96 7.04 -12.20
N LEU A 143 21.35 6.64 -11.09
CA LEU A 143 19.90 6.75 -10.93
C LEU A 143 19.52 8.18 -10.52
N PRO A 144 18.32 8.66 -10.93
CA PRO A 144 17.83 9.97 -10.51
C PRO A 144 17.81 10.09 -8.99
N ARG A 145 18.35 11.19 -8.46
CA ARG A 145 18.32 11.46 -7.02
C ARG A 145 16.89 11.81 -6.61
N GLN A 146 16.31 10.98 -5.78
CA GLN A 146 15.00 11.29 -5.21
C GLN A 146 15.17 12.35 -4.12
N PRO A 147 14.44 13.49 -4.20
CA PRO A 147 14.44 14.46 -3.12
C PRO A 147 13.78 13.81 -1.90
N LYS A 148 14.48 13.78 -0.76
CA LYS A 148 13.87 13.39 0.53
C LYS A 148 12.79 14.41 0.86
N ARG A 149 11.55 14.10 0.60
CA ARG A 149 10.40 14.94 0.94
C ARG A 149 9.79 14.40 2.23
N LEU A 150 9.65 15.26 3.21
CA LEU A 150 8.80 14.94 4.36
C LEU A 150 7.36 14.70 3.86
N PRO A 151 6.63 13.74 4.43
CA PRO A 151 5.24 13.49 4.08
C PRO A 151 4.45 14.79 4.15
N ARG A 152 3.74 15.09 3.06
CA ARG A 152 2.89 16.29 3.02
C ARG A 152 1.71 16.05 3.94
N SER A 153 1.65 16.82 5.02
CA SER A 153 0.55 16.94 5.99
C SER A 153 -0.19 15.63 6.33
N VAL A 154 0.22 15.03 7.45
CA VAL A 154 -0.53 13.94 8.10
C VAL A 154 -1.91 14.47 8.50
N PRO A 155 -3.01 13.74 8.32
CA PRO A 155 -4.32 14.13 8.86
C PRO A 155 -4.25 14.32 10.37
N SER A 156 -4.85 15.39 10.88
CA SER A 156 -5.01 15.61 12.32
C SER A 156 -6.00 14.60 12.91
N VAL A 157 -6.03 14.47 14.24
CA VAL A 157 -7.03 13.62 14.92
C VAL A 157 -8.45 14.02 14.50
N GLN A 158 -8.74 15.32 14.42
CA GLN A 158 -10.05 15.84 14.02
C GLN A 158 -10.41 15.47 12.58
N GLU A 159 -9.45 15.56 11.64
CA GLU A 159 -9.66 15.14 10.25
C GLU A 159 -9.88 13.63 10.14
N VAL A 160 -9.16 12.81 10.91
CA VAL A 160 -9.40 11.36 10.94
C VAL A 160 -10.77 11.06 11.51
N GLU A 161 -11.17 11.70 12.60
CA GLU A 161 -12.52 11.51 13.17
C GLU A 161 -13.61 11.92 12.18
N ALA A 162 -13.42 12.99 11.41
CA ALA A 162 -14.35 13.40 10.34
C ALA A 162 -14.44 12.31 9.25
N ILE A 163 -13.28 11.77 8.78
CA ILE A 163 -13.27 10.67 7.80
C ILE A 163 -14.01 9.44 8.33
N LEU A 164 -13.80 9.09 9.58
CA LEU A 164 -14.45 7.94 10.21
C LEU A 164 -15.97 8.17 10.35
N ALA A 165 -16.39 9.40 10.67
CA ALA A 165 -17.81 9.75 10.84
C ALA A 165 -18.61 9.64 9.55
N GLU A 166 -18.00 9.88 8.39
CA GLU A 166 -18.66 9.74 7.08
C GLU A 166 -19.08 8.29 6.74
N ALA A 167 -18.48 7.30 7.39
CA ALA A 167 -18.89 5.92 7.25
C ALA A 167 -20.07 5.63 8.21
N GLU A 168 -21.26 6.10 7.83
CA GLU A 168 -22.50 5.90 8.60
C GLU A 168 -22.90 4.41 8.62
N PRO A 169 -23.14 3.83 9.80
CA PRO A 169 -23.43 2.40 9.96
C PRO A 169 -24.91 2.05 9.73
N ASP A 170 -25.61 2.79 8.86
CA ASP A 170 -27.06 2.66 8.62
C ASP A 170 -27.44 1.40 7.80
N ASN A 171 -26.43 0.77 7.19
CA ASN A 171 -26.59 -0.44 6.41
C ASN A 171 -25.33 -1.30 6.51
N ALA A 172 -25.40 -2.53 6.03
CA ALA A 172 -24.30 -3.50 6.12
C ALA A 172 -22.98 -3.02 5.46
N GLN A 173 -23.07 -2.28 4.34
CA GLN A 173 -21.89 -1.71 3.67
C GLN A 173 -21.28 -0.58 4.51
N GLY A 174 -22.07 0.33 5.06
CA GLY A 174 -21.60 1.41 5.92
C GLY A 174 -20.96 0.88 7.20
N LEU A 175 -21.55 -0.14 7.81
CA LEU A 175 -20.98 -0.80 8.99
C LEU A 175 -19.66 -1.49 8.68
N ARG A 176 -19.53 -2.19 7.53
CA ARG A 176 -18.28 -2.74 7.03
C ARG A 176 -17.24 -1.66 6.82
N ASP A 177 -17.62 -0.58 6.12
CA ASP A 177 -16.71 0.50 5.77
C ASP A 177 -16.19 1.20 7.03
N ARG A 178 -17.08 1.42 8.04
CA ARG A 178 -16.68 1.94 9.35
C ARG A 178 -15.67 1.02 10.06
N ALA A 179 -15.96 -0.26 10.16
CA ALA A 179 -15.06 -1.22 10.78
C ALA A 179 -13.70 -1.30 10.05
N LEU A 180 -13.70 -1.22 8.72
CA LEU A 180 -12.49 -1.19 7.90
C LEU A 180 -11.62 0.04 8.20
N LEU A 181 -12.20 1.24 8.22
CA LEU A 181 -11.49 2.49 8.50
C LEU A 181 -10.94 2.53 9.93
N GLU A 182 -11.75 2.10 10.92
CA GLU A 182 -11.32 2.01 12.32
C GLU A 182 -10.16 1.02 12.49
N THR A 183 -10.21 -0.12 11.80
CA THR A 183 -9.13 -1.11 11.85
C THR A 183 -7.85 -0.55 11.24
N LEU A 184 -7.91 0.11 10.07
CA LEU A 184 -6.74 0.74 9.44
C LEU A 184 -6.11 1.79 10.37
N TYR A 185 -6.93 2.66 10.96
CA TYR A 185 -6.44 3.71 11.82
C TYR A 185 -5.85 3.18 13.13
N ALA A 186 -6.52 2.24 13.77
CA ALA A 186 -6.06 1.68 15.04
C ALA A 186 -4.76 0.86 14.90
N THR A 187 -4.62 0.10 13.81
CA THR A 187 -3.51 -0.85 13.64
C THR A 187 -2.37 -0.31 12.79
N GLY A 188 -2.62 0.73 12.00
CA GLY A 188 -1.67 1.20 11.00
C GLY A 188 -1.27 0.16 9.95
N LEU A 189 -2.11 -0.85 9.68
CA LEU A 189 -1.84 -1.89 8.68
C LEU A 189 -1.64 -1.30 7.28
N ARG A 190 -0.77 -1.96 6.49
CA ARG A 190 -0.72 -1.71 5.05
C ARG A 190 -1.98 -2.24 4.37
N ARG A 191 -2.42 -1.59 3.28
CA ARG A 191 -3.61 -2.01 2.53
C ARG A 191 -3.58 -3.48 2.09
N MET A 192 -2.41 -3.98 1.68
CA MET A 192 -2.21 -5.38 1.29
C MET A 192 -2.29 -6.33 2.49
N GLU A 193 -1.77 -5.92 3.65
CA GLU A 193 -1.85 -6.69 4.88
C GLU A 193 -3.32 -6.84 5.31
N LEU A 194 -4.08 -5.74 5.31
CA LEU A 194 -5.51 -5.79 5.64
C LEU A 194 -6.31 -6.62 4.62
N ALA A 195 -6.01 -6.50 3.33
CA ALA A 195 -6.65 -7.31 2.28
C ALA A 195 -6.40 -8.82 2.44
N GLY A 196 -5.22 -9.19 2.97
CA GLY A 196 -4.85 -10.58 3.23
C GLY A 196 -5.26 -11.12 4.58
N THR A 197 -5.90 -10.31 5.44
CA THR A 197 -6.32 -10.73 6.79
C THR A 197 -7.56 -11.63 6.73
N ALA A 198 -7.55 -12.71 7.48
CA ALA A 198 -8.70 -13.59 7.64
C ALA A 198 -9.43 -13.36 8.98
N VAL A 199 -10.66 -13.83 9.09
CA VAL A 199 -11.47 -13.72 10.33
C VAL A 199 -10.75 -14.33 11.53
N TYR A 200 -10.11 -15.48 11.33
CA TYR A 200 -9.39 -16.20 12.38
C TYR A 200 -8.05 -15.53 12.80
N ASP A 201 -7.61 -14.49 12.09
CA ASP A 201 -6.45 -13.69 12.47
C ASP A 201 -6.81 -12.61 13.50
N VAL A 202 -8.10 -12.42 13.79
CA VAL A 202 -8.60 -11.47 14.78
C VAL A 202 -8.94 -12.19 16.08
N ASP A 203 -8.33 -11.76 17.17
CA ASP A 203 -8.67 -12.20 18.53
C ASP A 203 -9.28 -11.02 19.30
N LEU A 204 -10.60 -10.93 19.26
CA LEU A 204 -11.35 -9.88 19.95
C LEU A 204 -11.25 -10.00 21.49
N THR A 205 -10.99 -11.19 22.03
CA THR A 205 -10.85 -11.41 23.47
C THR A 205 -9.55 -10.79 23.98
N ARG A 206 -8.45 -10.95 23.23
CA ARG A 206 -7.14 -10.39 23.54
C ARG A 206 -6.93 -8.99 22.97
N GLY A 207 -7.78 -8.54 22.06
CA GLY A 207 -7.66 -7.25 21.39
C GLY A 207 -6.48 -7.15 20.44
N VAL A 208 -6.19 -8.24 19.71
CA VAL A 208 -5.05 -8.31 18.80
C VAL A 208 -5.45 -8.83 17.41
N LEU A 209 -4.62 -8.47 16.42
CA LEU A 209 -4.72 -8.95 15.05
C LEU A 209 -3.36 -9.50 14.59
N TRP A 210 -3.38 -10.69 14.01
CA TRP A 210 -2.21 -11.37 13.47
C TRP A 210 -1.98 -10.97 12.01
N VAL A 211 -0.82 -10.42 11.70
CA VAL A 211 -0.39 -10.09 10.34
C VAL A 211 0.53 -11.20 9.86
N ARG A 212 0.00 -12.11 9.01
CA ARG A 212 0.76 -13.30 8.57
C ARG A 212 1.68 -13.03 7.40
N HIS A 213 1.31 -12.11 6.52
CA HIS A 213 2.05 -11.82 5.28
C HIS A 213 2.50 -10.35 5.24
N GLY A 214 3.34 -9.95 6.20
CA GLY A 214 3.97 -8.63 6.20
C GLY A 214 5.05 -8.50 5.11
N LYS A 215 5.50 -7.26 4.84
CA LYS A 215 6.61 -7.01 3.89
C LYS A 215 7.85 -7.84 4.29
N GLY A 216 8.37 -8.62 3.35
CA GLY A 216 9.46 -9.58 3.61
C GLY A 216 9.01 -10.87 4.28
N ASN A 217 7.72 -11.21 4.20
CA ASN A 217 7.12 -12.43 4.77
C ASN A 217 7.33 -12.56 6.29
N ARG A 218 7.31 -11.42 7.01
CA ARG A 218 7.43 -11.38 8.47
C ARG A 218 6.05 -11.34 9.11
N GLU A 219 5.81 -12.26 10.03
CA GLU A 219 4.61 -12.26 10.85
C GLU A 219 4.78 -11.29 12.03
N ARG A 220 3.70 -10.64 12.43
CA ARG A 220 3.63 -9.83 13.63
C ARG A 220 2.22 -9.78 14.19
N VAL A 221 2.12 -9.40 15.47
CA VAL A 221 0.85 -9.17 16.15
C VAL A 221 0.70 -7.68 16.40
N VAL A 222 -0.47 -7.13 16.10
CA VAL A 222 -0.76 -5.72 16.30
C VAL A 222 -1.98 -5.55 17.22
N PRO A 223 -1.97 -4.55 18.12
CA PRO A 223 -3.14 -4.26 18.97
C PRO A 223 -4.25 -3.62 18.16
N LEU A 224 -5.51 -3.95 18.46
CA LEU A 224 -6.70 -3.40 17.80
C LEU A 224 -7.26 -2.15 18.49
N GLY A 225 -7.11 -2.02 19.80
CA GLY A 225 -7.77 -0.98 20.57
C GLY A 225 -9.30 -1.18 20.72
N GLU A 226 -9.85 -0.65 21.80
CA GLU A 226 -11.25 -0.89 22.20
C GLU A 226 -12.26 -0.50 21.14
N ARG A 227 -12.07 0.65 20.47
CA ARG A 227 -13.01 1.17 19.48
C ARG A 227 -13.03 0.31 18.20
N ALA A 228 -11.86 -0.08 17.71
CA ALA A 228 -11.76 -0.94 16.53
C ALA A 228 -12.35 -2.34 16.83
N MET A 229 -12.11 -2.88 18.02
CA MET A 229 -12.72 -4.15 18.45
C MET A 229 -14.25 -4.07 18.43
N ALA A 230 -14.84 -3.01 18.98
CA ALA A 230 -16.28 -2.85 19.01
C ALA A 230 -16.91 -2.78 17.61
N TRP A 231 -16.23 -2.05 16.68
CA TRP A 231 -16.70 -1.97 15.29
C TRP A 231 -16.50 -3.27 14.52
N LEU A 232 -15.40 -3.98 14.77
CA LEU A 232 -15.16 -5.29 14.17
C LEU A 232 -16.16 -6.34 14.66
N ASP A 233 -16.41 -6.39 15.96
CA ASP A 233 -17.40 -7.31 16.53
C ASP A 233 -18.78 -7.08 15.89
N LYS A 234 -19.23 -5.83 15.85
CA LYS A 234 -20.49 -5.46 15.22
C LYS A 234 -20.52 -5.80 13.72
N TYR A 235 -19.45 -5.55 13.00
CA TYR A 235 -19.34 -5.92 11.58
C TYR A 235 -19.43 -7.44 11.38
N LEU A 236 -18.68 -8.21 12.16
CA LEU A 236 -18.62 -9.67 12.05
C LEU A 236 -19.96 -10.34 12.36
N THR A 237 -20.70 -9.78 13.34
CA THR A 237 -21.95 -10.36 13.80
C THR A 237 -23.18 -9.90 12.99
N GLU A 238 -23.25 -8.62 12.62
CA GLU A 238 -24.44 -8.03 12.00
C GLU A 238 -24.32 -7.90 10.47
N ALA A 239 -23.20 -7.36 9.96
CA ALA A 239 -23.10 -6.97 8.55
C ALA A 239 -22.44 -8.02 7.67
N ARG A 240 -21.36 -8.65 8.15
CA ARG A 240 -20.60 -9.62 7.32
C ARG A 240 -21.46 -10.78 6.84
N PRO A 241 -22.32 -11.42 7.67
CA PRO A 241 -23.19 -12.50 7.20
C PRO A 241 -24.16 -12.07 6.09
N GLU A 242 -24.63 -10.82 6.13
CA GLU A 242 -25.53 -10.26 5.10
C GLU A 242 -24.80 -9.97 3.78
N LEU A 243 -23.51 -9.56 3.87
CA LEU A 243 -22.72 -9.16 2.71
C LEU A 243 -22.08 -10.33 1.95
N LEU A 244 -21.93 -11.50 2.57
CA LEU A 244 -21.27 -12.66 1.96
C LEU A 244 -22.03 -13.18 0.75
N ALA A 245 -21.35 -13.30 -0.40
CA ALA A 245 -21.89 -13.98 -1.58
C ALA A 245 -21.57 -15.49 -1.61
N GLY A 246 -20.60 -15.93 -0.81
CA GLY A 246 -20.14 -17.32 -0.73
C GLY A 246 -19.24 -17.52 0.48
N ASP A 247 -18.69 -18.72 0.60
CA ASP A 247 -17.78 -19.04 1.71
C ASP A 247 -16.39 -18.43 1.48
N THR A 248 -15.97 -17.57 2.41
CA THR A 248 -14.63 -16.98 2.43
C THR A 248 -14.17 -16.70 3.84
N SER A 249 -12.89 -16.98 4.12
CA SER A 249 -12.24 -16.63 5.38
C SER A 249 -11.78 -15.18 5.45
N ALA A 250 -11.83 -14.41 4.35
CA ALA A 250 -11.40 -13.01 4.35
C ALA A 250 -12.14 -12.20 5.42
N LEU A 251 -11.39 -11.37 6.17
CA LEU A 251 -11.97 -10.51 7.19
C LEU A 251 -12.96 -9.53 6.57
N PHE A 252 -12.53 -8.77 5.57
CA PHE A 252 -13.38 -7.84 4.85
C PHE A 252 -13.77 -8.34 3.47
N VAL A 253 -15.01 -8.07 3.09
CA VAL A 253 -15.56 -8.39 1.78
C VAL A 253 -15.89 -7.11 1.01
N ASN A 254 -15.85 -7.18 -0.32
CA ASN A 254 -16.21 -6.09 -1.22
C ASN A 254 -17.75 -5.93 -1.35
N ASP A 255 -18.20 -5.03 -2.24
CA ASP A 255 -19.63 -4.79 -2.45
C ASP A 255 -20.35 -5.96 -3.17
N TYR A 256 -19.61 -6.99 -3.62
CA TYR A 256 -20.12 -8.22 -4.24
C TYR A 256 -20.05 -9.42 -3.30
N GLY A 257 -19.60 -9.23 -2.04
CA GLY A 257 -19.45 -10.32 -1.08
C GLY A 257 -18.20 -11.21 -1.26
N GLU A 258 -17.28 -10.79 -2.13
CA GLU A 258 -16.00 -11.45 -2.39
C GLU A 258 -14.90 -10.84 -1.49
N PRO A 259 -13.71 -11.48 -1.33
CA PRO A 259 -12.60 -10.89 -0.59
C PRO A 259 -12.25 -9.47 -1.04
N ALA A 260 -12.17 -8.53 -0.08
CA ALA A 260 -11.80 -7.16 -0.36
C ALA A 260 -10.32 -7.07 -0.77
N HIS A 261 -10.04 -6.69 -2.02
CA HIS A 261 -8.69 -6.47 -2.51
C HIS A 261 -8.17 -5.07 -2.13
N ALA A 262 -6.86 -4.87 -2.19
CA ALA A 262 -6.19 -3.65 -1.71
C ALA A 262 -6.68 -2.36 -2.37
N ASP A 263 -7.03 -2.41 -3.68
CA ASP A 263 -7.56 -1.24 -4.40
C ASP A 263 -8.97 -0.87 -3.94
N PHE A 264 -9.80 -1.86 -3.58
CA PHE A 264 -11.10 -1.61 -2.96
C PHE A 264 -10.93 -0.86 -1.63
N ILE A 265 -10.00 -1.33 -0.78
CA ILE A 265 -9.67 -0.69 0.50
C ILE A 265 -9.21 0.75 0.28
N SER A 266 -8.26 0.96 -0.64
CA SER A 266 -7.75 2.29 -0.99
C SER A 266 -8.86 3.21 -1.54
N GLY A 267 -9.74 2.68 -2.39
CA GLY A 267 -10.88 3.38 -2.95
C GLY A 267 -11.87 3.83 -1.89
N LYS A 268 -12.15 2.98 -0.88
CA LYS A 268 -13.03 3.34 0.25
C LYS A 268 -12.43 4.47 1.09
N VAL A 269 -11.15 4.36 1.49
CA VAL A 269 -10.48 5.43 2.24
C VAL A 269 -10.52 6.76 1.48
N LYS A 270 -10.17 6.75 0.19
CA LYS A 270 -10.19 7.95 -0.65
C LYS A 270 -11.58 8.58 -0.75
N ARG A 271 -12.62 7.77 -0.93
CA ARG A 271 -14.01 8.22 -0.99
C ARG A 271 -14.43 8.91 0.31
N TYR A 272 -14.11 8.33 1.46
CA TYR A 272 -14.48 8.92 2.75
C TYR A 272 -13.65 10.16 3.08
N MET A 273 -12.39 10.25 2.63
CA MET A 273 -11.63 11.50 2.68
C MET A 273 -12.27 12.61 1.85
N GLU A 274 -12.76 12.30 0.65
CA GLU A 274 -13.47 13.25 -0.22
C GLU A 274 -14.77 13.73 0.44
N PHE A 275 -15.55 12.84 1.07
CA PHE A 275 -16.79 13.19 1.78
C PHE A 275 -16.52 14.07 3.00
N ALA A 276 -15.47 13.79 3.76
CA ALA A 276 -15.05 14.60 4.91
C ALA A 276 -14.40 15.93 4.52
N GLY A 277 -14.26 16.25 3.23
CA GLY A 277 -13.58 17.47 2.75
C GLY A 277 -12.08 17.52 3.07
N VAL A 278 -11.44 16.38 3.28
CA VAL A 278 -10.01 16.30 3.59
C VAL A 278 -9.20 16.30 2.28
N GLU A 279 -8.67 17.47 1.90
CA GLU A 279 -7.91 17.68 0.65
C GLU A 279 -6.45 17.21 0.74
N LYS A 280 -6.20 16.02 1.30
CA LYS A 280 -4.85 15.44 1.40
C LYS A 280 -4.68 14.35 0.34
N VAL A 281 -3.50 14.35 -0.31
CA VAL A 281 -3.22 13.35 -1.35
C VAL A 281 -2.75 12.05 -0.69
N GLY A 282 -3.49 10.97 -0.94
CA GLY A 282 -3.18 9.64 -0.45
C GLY A 282 -4.43 8.79 -0.23
N SER A 283 -4.25 7.64 0.38
CA SER A 283 -5.31 6.69 0.70
C SER A 283 -5.02 5.97 2.03
N ALA A 284 -5.05 4.65 2.09
CA ALA A 284 -4.80 3.87 3.30
C ALA A 284 -3.48 4.22 4.02
N HIS A 285 -2.44 4.63 3.28
CA HIS A 285 -1.17 5.08 3.89
C HIS A 285 -1.32 6.32 4.76
N LEU A 286 -2.25 7.24 4.44
CA LEU A 286 -2.49 8.41 5.28
C LEU A 286 -3.01 8.04 6.66
N LEU A 287 -3.90 7.05 6.75
CA LEU A 287 -4.39 6.54 8.05
C LEU A 287 -3.27 5.86 8.84
N ARG A 288 -2.36 5.15 8.16
CA ARG A 288 -1.17 4.56 8.79
C ARG A 288 -0.22 5.65 9.31
N HIS A 289 0.03 6.72 8.52
CA HIS A 289 0.82 7.88 8.96
C HIS A 289 0.16 8.58 10.15
N ALA A 290 -1.17 8.75 10.10
CA ALA A 290 -1.92 9.34 11.20
C ALA A 290 -1.82 8.49 12.48
N CYS A 291 -2.02 7.18 12.39
CA CYS A 291 -1.82 6.25 13.51
C CYS A 291 -0.45 6.43 14.16
N ALA A 292 0.63 6.36 13.36
CA ALA A 292 1.99 6.48 13.85
C ALA A 292 2.28 7.83 14.52
N THR A 293 1.87 8.93 13.85
CA THR A 293 2.10 10.29 14.34
C THR A 293 1.32 10.56 15.62
N HIS A 294 0.04 10.19 15.67
CA HIS A 294 -0.81 10.44 16.83
C HIS A 294 -0.40 9.59 18.03
N MET A 295 0.07 8.35 17.83
CA MET A 295 0.65 7.56 18.91
C MET A 295 1.93 8.20 19.47
N LEU A 296 2.80 8.71 18.58
CA LEU A 296 4.02 9.41 19.00
C LEU A 296 3.69 10.70 19.78
N GLU A 297 2.75 11.50 19.28
CA GLU A 297 2.23 12.71 19.96
C GLU A 297 1.54 12.36 21.29
N GLY A 298 0.92 11.18 21.38
CA GLY A 298 0.36 10.60 22.60
C GLY A 298 1.41 10.10 23.60
N GLY A 299 2.70 10.14 23.23
CA GLY A 299 3.82 9.75 24.12
C GLY A 299 4.28 8.30 23.95
N ALA A 300 3.89 7.59 22.90
CA ALA A 300 4.41 6.25 22.63
C ALA A 300 5.90 6.31 22.26
N ASP A 301 6.69 5.36 22.78
CA ASP A 301 8.06 5.18 22.36
C ASP A 301 8.09 4.78 20.86
N ILE A 302 8.95 5.43 20.09
CA ILE A 302 9.11 5.20 18.66
C ILE A 302 9.38 3.72 18.31
N ARG A 303 10.06 2.99 19.20
CA ARG A 303 10.37 1.56 19.00
C ARG A 303 9.11 0.71 18.99
N PHE A 304 8.12 1.00 19.87
CA PHE A 304 6.83 0.31 19.85
C PHE A 304 6.05 0.59 18.59
N ILE A 305 6.08 1.84 18.10
CA ILE A 305 5.43 2.23 16.86
C ILE A 305 6.08 1.49 15.69
N GLN A 306 7.42 1.48 15.61
CA GLN A 306 8.17 0.78 14.56
C GLN A 306 7.88 -0.73 14.56
N GLU A 307 7.82 -1.35 15.73
CA GLU A 307 7.49 -2.76 15.90
C GLU A 307 6.05 -3.06 15.44
N MET A 308 5.08 -2.28 15.89
CA MET A 308 3.67 -2.39 15.48
C MET A 308 3.51 -2.25 13.96
N LEU A 309 4.20 -1.29 13.37
CA LEU A 309 4.15 -1.05 11.93
C LEU A 309 4.95 -2.09 11.12
N GLY A 310 5.90 -2.80 11.70
CA GLY A 310 6.73 -3.80 11.03
C GLY A 310 7.78 -3.18 10.12
N HIS A 311 8.56 -2.20 10.63
CA HIS A 311 9.67 -1.59 9.92
C HIS A 311 10.87 -2.54 9.83
N ALA A 312 11.44 -2.72 8.64
CA ALA A 312 12.45 -3.76 8.35
C ALA A 312 13.84 -3.53 8.97
N ASN A 313 14.13 -2.35 9.49
CA ASN A 313 15.48 -1.94 9.90
C ASN A 313 15.80 -2.12 11.40
N ILE A 314 15.08 -2.95 12.11
CA ILE A 314 15.45 -3.31 13.49
C ILE A 314 16.05 -4.72 13.47
N GLU A 315 17.34 -4.83 13.73
CA GLU A 315 18.14 -6.07 13.81
C GLU A 315 17.83 -6.91 15.06
N THR A 316 16.64 -6.83 15.63
CA THR A 316 16.25 -7.64 16.78
C THR A 316 15.00 -8.45 16.44
N THR A 317 15.23 -9.69 16.01
CA THR A 317 14.22 -10.74 16.06
C THR A 317 14.06 -11.17 17.53
N GLU A 318 13.55 -10.29 18.37
CA GLU A 318 13.04 -10.72 19.66
C GLU A 318 11.72 -11.46 19.39
N ILE A 319 11.74 -12.74 19.72
CA ILE A 319 10.58 -13.62 19.68
C ILE A 319 9.47 -12.93 20.48
N TYR A 320 8.33 -12.66 19.85
CA TYR A 320 7.15 -12.10 20.51
C TYR A 320 6.74 -12.98 21.69
N THR A 321 7.16 -12.61 22.88
CA THR A 321 6.71 -13.23 24.10
C THR A 321 5.35 -12.64 24.49
N HIS A 322 4.51 -13.37 25.22
CA HIS A 322 3.24 -12.84 25.74
C HIS A 322 3.43 -11.51 26.47
N VAL A 323 4.53 -11.34 27.18
CA VAL A 323 4.88 -10.11 27.92
C VAL A 323 5.09 -8.91 26.99
N ALA A 324 5.70 -9.12 25.81
CA ALA A 324 5.90 -8.07 24.82
C ALA A 324 4.57 -7.62 24.19
N ILE A 325 3.66 -8.56 23.91
CA ILE A 325 2.33 -8.27 23.36
C ILE A 325 1.48 -7.49 24.36
N ASP A 326 1.43 -7.89 25.63
CA ASP A 326 0.67 -7.21 26.67
C ASP A 326 1.16 -5.77 26.86
N LYS A 327 2.49 -5.55 26.79
CA LYS A 327 3.09 -4.21 26.84
C LYS A 327 2.72 -3.36 25.62
N LEU A 328 2.68 -3.95 24.44
CA LEU A 328 2.26 -3.28 23.20
C LEU A 328 0.79 -2.84 23.28
N ILE A 329 -0.08 -3.71 23.78
CA ILE A 329 -1.50 -3.40 24.02
C ILE A 329 -1.63 -2.22 25.03
N ALA A 330 -0.89 -2.24 26.12
CA ALA A 330 -0.93 -1.19 27.14
C ALA A 330 -0.46 0.18 26.57
N VAL A 331 0.63 0.18 25.81
CA VAL A 331 1.13 1.40 25.15
C VAL A 331 0.10 1.91 24.15
N HIS A 332 -0.45 1.05 23.29
CA HIS A 332 -1.49 1.43 22.34
C HIS A 332 -2.72 2.02 23.05
N ALA A 333 -3.23 1.36 24.07
CA ALA A 333 -4.40 1.81 24.84
C ALA A 333 -4.19 3.17 25.51
N SER A 334 -2.94 3.50 25.90
CA SER A 334 -2.63 4.78 26.56
C SER A 334 -2.36 5.92 25.58
N THR A 335 -1.87 5.63 24.37
CA THR A 335 -1.35 6.64 23.43
C THR A 335 -2.17 6.84 22.17
N HIS A 336 -2.93 5.83 21.70
CA HIS A 336 -3.73 5.93 20.49
C HIS A 336 -5.05 6.67 20.74
N PRO A 337 -5.46 7.63 19.87
CA PRO A 337 -6.67 8.44 20.07
C PRO A 337 -7.98 7.65 20.01
N SER A 338 -8.03 6.48 19.38
CA SER A 338 -9.25 5.64 19.22
C SER A 338 -9.68 4.90 20.48
N ARG A 339 -9.20 5.30 21.67
CA ARG A 339 -9.70 4.79 22.94
C ARG A 339 -11.12 5.28 23.23
N LEU A 340 -11.96 4.46 23.86
CA LEU A 340 -13.24 4.89 24.39
C LEU A 340 -12.98 5.93 25.49
N GLN A 341 -13.65 7.09 25.43
CA GLN A 341 -13.47 8.17 26.41
C GLN A 341 -13.87 7.68 27.81
N ARG A 342 -12.89 7.23 28.60
CA ARG A 342 -13.06 7.08 30.04
C ARG A 342 -12.89 8.45 30.71
N ARG A 343 -13.75 8.76 31.68
CA ARG A 343 -13.69 9.98 32.50
C ARG A 343 -12.26 10.20 33.03
N ARG A 344 -11.79 11.46 32.91
CA ARG A 344 -10.47 11.95 33.36
C ARG A 344 -10.11 11.47 34.76
N GLY A 345 -8.99 10.82 34.88
CA GLY A 345 -8.36 10.50 36.18
C GLY A 345 -7.33 9.37 36.08
N ASP A 346 -6.30 9.51 35.24
CA ASP A 346 -4.96 8.97 35.52
C ASP A 346 -3.98 9.46 34.45
N GLN A 347 -3.06 10.33 34.84
CA GLN A 347 -1.98 10.79 33.98
C GLN A 347 -0.69 10.19 34.52
N THR A 348 -0.13 9.20 33.83
CA THR A 348 1.25 8.77 34.07
C THR A 348 2.20 9.65 33.23
N ALA A 349 3.28 10.12 33.88
CA ALA A 349 4.23 11.07 33.35
C ALA A 349 5.09 10.54 32.18
N PRO A 350 5.57 11.41 31.26
CA PRO A 350 6.33 11.00 30.09
C PRO A 350 7.79 10.65 30.43
N VAL A 351 8.30 9.60 29.78
CA VAL A 351 9.71 9.19 29.78
C VAL A 351 10.49 10.09 28.82
N ARG A 352 11.62 10.65 29.27
CA ARG A 352 12.52 11.51 28.46
C ARG A 352 13.24 10.69 27.39
N GLY A 353 12.97 11.03 26.12
CA GLY A 353 13.65 10.56 24.91
C GLY A 353 14.11 11.76 24.03
N PRO A 354 14.63 11.53 22.81
CA PRO A 354 14.97 12.60 21.85
C PRO A 354 13.78 13.56 21.67
N SER A 355 14.04 14.77 21.21
CA SER A 355 12.97 15.79 21.08
C SER A 355 11.82 15.22 20.25
N LEU A 356 10.58 15.59 20.59
CA LEU A 356 9.38 15.09 19.92
C LEU A 356 9.45 15.31 18.40
N ASP A 357 10.07 16.42 17.97
CA ASP A 357 10.24 16.77 16.57
C ASP A 357 11.27 15.89 15.86
N GLU A 358 12.39 15.54 16.49
CA GLU A 358 13.38 14.62 15.90
C GLU A 358 12.82 13.21 15.78
N ALA A 359 12.13 12.71 16.81
CA ALA A 359 11.46 11.42 16.79
C ALA A 359 10.35 11.37 15.74
N ARG A 360 9.57 12.44 15.60
CA ARG A 360 8.55 12.61 14.57
C ARG A 360 9.15 12.59 13.16
N GLN A 361 10.23 13.34 12.93
CA GLN A 361 10.90 13.36 11.63
C GLN A 361 11.48 11.98 11.27
N ALA A 362 12.14 11.30 12.20
CA ALA A 362 12.68 9.97 11.98
C ALA A 362 11.58 8.94 11.66
N LEU A 363 10.45 8.99 12.38
CA LEU A 363 9.31 8.12 12.12
C LEU A 363 8.68 8.39 10.75
N LEU A 364 8.42 9.65 10.43
CA LEU A 364 7.84 10.04 9.15
C LEU A 364 8.76 9.68 7.98
N GLN A 365 10.07 9.82 8.14
CA GLN A 365 11.04 9.40 7.13
C GLN A 365 11.02 7.88 6.94
N ALA A 366 11.00 7.09 8.02
CA ALA A 366 10.95 5.64 7.96
C ALA A 366 9.67 5.12 7.26
N ILE A 367 8.52 5.77 7.53
CA ILE A 367 7.25 5.43 6.88
C ILE A 367 7.23 5.88 5.40
N ALA A 368 7.83 7.03 5.07
CA ALA A 368 7.94 7.51 3.70
C ALA A 368 8.84 6.59 2.84
N ASP A 369 9.98 6.15 3.39
CA ASP A 369 10.88 5.20 2.72
C ASP A 369 10.18 3.83 2.45
N GLU A 370 9.20 3.45 3.27
CA GLU A 370 8.36 2.28 3.02
C GLU A 370 7.29 2.52 1.94
N GLY A 371 6.67 3.70 1.93
CA GLY A 371 5.63 4.08 0.95
C GLY A 371 6.18 4.21 -0.47
N GLU A 372 7.46 4.58 -0.64
CA GLU A 372 8.14 4.59 -1.93
C GLU A 372 8.40 3.18 -2.49
N GLY A 373 8.41 2.15 -1.63
CA GLY A 373 8.50 0.74 -2.02
C GLY A 373 7.16 0.09 -2.39
N GLU A 374 6.07 0.69 -1.95
CA GLU A 374 4.69 0.41 -2.34
C GLU A 374 4.23 1.56 -3.22
N GLY A 375 4.87 1.80 -4.38
CA GLY A 375 4.40 2.83 -5.30
C GLY A 375 2.89 2.74 -5.39
N ASP A 376 2.20 3.86 -5.24
CA ASP A 376 0.80 3.95 -5.64
C ASP A 376 0.73 3.27 -7.02
N ASP A 377 0.37 1.97 -7.02
CA ASP A 377 0.10 1.18 -8.20
C ASP A 377 -1.23 1.68 -8.81
N GLU A 378 -1.31 2.97 -9.10
CA GLU A 378 -1.91 3.37 -10.34
C GLU A 378 -0.94 2.88 -11.41
N ALA A 379 -0.99 1.57 -11.71
CA ALA A 379 -0.48 1.08 -12.96
C ALA A 379 -1.03 2.05 -14.01
N PRO A 380 -0.18 2.76 -14.77
CA PRO A 380 -0.66 3.62 -15.82
C PRO A 380 -1.56 2.74 -16.67
N SER A 381 -2.85 3.09 -16.79
CA SER A 381 -3.77 2.41 -17.68
C SER A 381 -3.20 2.60 -19.07
N VAL A 382 -2.39 1.66 -19.49
CA VAL A 382 -1.91 1.55 -20.87
C VAL A 382 -3.02 0.82 -21.60
N ARG A 383 -3.83 1.56 -22.35
CA ARG A 383 -4.60 1.01 -23.45
C ARG A 383 -3.68 0.63 -24.58
#